data_1c293e418fd8814c052e66a054869093
#
_entry.id   1c293e418fd8814c052e66a054869093
#
_cell.length_a   1.000
_cell.length_b   1.000
_cell.length_c   1.000
_cell.angle_alpha   90.00
_cell.angle_beta   90.00
_cell.angle_gamma   90.00
#
_symmetry.space_group_name_H-M   'P 1'
#
loop_
_entity.id
_entity.type
_entity.pdbx_description
1 polymer ?
#
loop_
_entity_poly.entity_id
_entity_poly.type
_entity_poly.pdbx_seq_one_letter_code
_entity_poly.pdbx_strand_id
1 'polypeptide(L)'
;MLLKYADRINKFSDKEDWRNNMRDREEARKRAEQLVEQMTTDEMAGQLKFDAPAIEHLGIPEYNWWNEGLHGVARAGTATVFPQAIGMAAAWDPELMYLEASVIAEEARAKYNVSVKYGDRDIYKGLTLWSPNVNIFRDPRWGRGHETYGEDPVLTSRLAVPFIKGLQGDGKYLKTAACAKHFAVHSGPEALRHSFNAVANSKDMFETYLPAFEACVKEADVEAVMGAYNRTNGEPCCANEELMKKILREKWGFQGHYVSDCWAIRDFHENHHVTNNGVESSALALNTGCDLNCGCTYLCLKEALRKHLVKKSTLKQAAVRLFTTRYLLGMFDETEYDQIPYSCVESKEHLELAQRAAEESIVLLKNNGILPLKKEEIHVIGVIGPNADNRKSLEGNYHGTASHYITALEGIQDYAGEDIRVMYSKGSHLFMDKEEQLAKEKDRLSEAMAVAEYSDVIVLCVGLDETLEGEQGDTGNRDASGDKEDLEFPKGQQELMKAVLNTGKPVIVCNFTGSAMNLSLAEEKADAVIQAWYPGARGGRALAKILFGEVSPCGKLPVTFYKSLEQLPAYEDYSMKGRTYRYLTEEPLYPFGYGLTYGDVQVCLLYTSPSPRDRQKS
;
A
#
# COMPACT_ATOMS: atom_id res chain seq x y z
N MET A 1 -3.05 -24.55 14.44
CA MET A 1 -3.50 -23.14 14.36
C MET A 1 -4.08 -22.81 12.99
N LEU A 2 -3.40 -23.14 11.89
CA LEU A 2 -3.95 -23.02 10.51
C LEU A 2 -5.34 -23.69 10.34
N LEU A 3 -5.60 -24.85 10.98
CA LEU A 3 -6.91 -25.50 11.00
C LEU A 3 -8.00 -24.69 11.71
N LYS A 4 -7.67 -23.88 12.73
CA LYS A 4 -8.63 -22.99 13.39
C LYS A 4 -8.99 -21.75 12.54
N TYR A 5 -8.08 -21.31 11.67
CA TYR A 5 -8.35 -20.24 10.70
C TYR A 5 -9.10 -20.78 9.49
N ALA A 6 -8.75 -21.95 8.96
CA ALA A 6 -9.48 -22.62 7.88
C ALA A 6 -10.92 -22.94 8.26
N ASP A 7 -11.20 -23.36 9.51
CA ASP A 7 -12.56 -23.55 10.01
C ASP A 7 -13.38 -22.25 10.12
N ARG A 8 -12.71 -21.10 10.31
CA ARG A 8 -13.38 -19.79 10.25
C ARG A 8 -13.73 -19.40 8.82
N ILE A 9 -12.86 -19.69 7.85
CA ILE A 9 -13.08 -19.34 6.43
C ILE A 9 -14.22 -20.16 5.81
N ASN A 10 -14.37 -21.43 6.16
CA ASN A 10 -15.52 -22.24 5.74
C ASN A 10 -16.87 -21.71 6.29
N LYS A 11 -16.87 -20.93 7.37
CA LYS A 11 -18.04 -20.19 7.85
C LYS A 11 -18.43 -18.99 6.98
N PHE A 12 -17.53 -18.49 6.13
CA PHE A 12 -17.86 -17.41 5.19
C PHE A 12 -18.77 -17.85 4.02
N SER A 13 -18.97 -19.17 3.81
CA SER A 13 -19.90 -19.68 2.81
C SER A 13 -21.37 -19.72 3.27
N ASP A 14 -21.62 -19.69 4.57
CA ASP A 14 -22.98 -19.73 5.13
C ASP A 14 -23.51 -18.32 5.36
N LYS A 15 -24.31 -17.83 4.42
CA LYS A 15 -24.92 -16.48 4.41
C LYS A 15 -25.83 -16.15 5.61
N GLU A 16 -26.11 -17.09 6.51
CA GLU A 16 -27.01 -16.88 7.65
C GLU A 16 -26.29 -16.52 8.97
N ASP A 17 -25.04 -16.94 9.18
CA ASP A 17 -24.36 -16.76 10.47
C ASP A 17 -23.74 -15.35 10.67
N TRP A 18 -23.34 -14.68 9.60
CA TRP A 18 -22.77 -13.32 9.71
C TRP A 18 -23.81 -12.23 10.01
N ARG A 19 -25.10 -12.47 9.72
CA ARG A 19 -26.18 -11.53 10.07
C ARG A 19 -26.45 -11.43 11.56
N ASN A 20 -26.12 -12.44 12.33
CA ASN A 20 -26.34 -12.46 13.79
C ASN A 20 -25.22 -11.76 14.58
N ASN A 21 -24.07 -11.45 13.96
CA ASN A 21 -22.95 -10.72 14.54
C ASN A 21 -22.76 -9.34 13.92
N MET A 22 -23.77 -8.80 13.22
CA MET A 22 -23.65 -7.45 12.65
C MET A 22 -23.48 -6.41 13.74
N ARG A 23 -22.43 -5.60 13.59
CA ARG A 23 -22.21 -4.40 14.38
C ARG A 23 -23.45 -3.52 14.33
N ASP A 24 -23.95 -3.13 15.48
CA ASP A 24 -25.14 -2.27 15.56
C ASP A 24 -24.75 -0.81 15.31
N ARG A 25 -24.59 -0.47 14.02
CA ARG A 25 -24.30 0.90 13.59
C ARG A 25 -25.43 1.86 13.99
N GLU A 26 -26.69 1.39 14.01
CA GLU A 26 -27.83 2.23 14.36
C GLU A 26 -27.78 2.61 15.85
N GLU A 27 -27.48 1.64 16.73
CA GLU A 27 -27.29 1.91 18.15
C GLU A 27 -26.06 2.80 18.40
N ALA A 28 -24.93 2.54 17.73
CA ALA A 28 -23.74 3.38 17.82
C ALA A 28 -24.04 4.83 17.39
N ARG A 29 -24.80 5.01 16.31
CA ARG A 29 -25.22 6.32 15.81
C ARG A 29 -26.15 7.03 16.81
N LYS A 30 -27.13 6.32 17.37
CA LYS A 30 -28.05 6.87 18.37
C LYS A 30 -27.28 7.34 19.61
N ARG A 31 -26.33 6.57 20.11
CA ARG A 31 -25.43 6.96 21.21
C ARG A 31 -24.61 8.21 20.85
N ALA A 32 -24.06 8.24 19.61
CA ALA A 32 -23.33 9.40 19.10
C ALA A 32 -24.20 10.66 19.04
N GLU A 33 -25.47 10.55 18.57
CA GLU A 33 -26.42 11.65 18.54
C GLU A 33 -26.70 12.21 19.94
N GLN A 34 -26.92 11.34 20.95
CA GLN A 34 -27.13 11.71 22.34
C GLN A 34 -25.91 12.40 22.97
N LEU A 35 -24.71 11.93 22.65
CA LEU A 35 -23.47 12.51 23.16
C LEU A 35 -23.19 13.88 22.53
N VAL A 36 -23.33 13.99 21.21
CA VAL A 36 -23.08 15.24 20.46
C VAL A 36 -24.09 16.33 20.84
N GLU A 37 -25.32 15.97 21.23
CA GLU A 37 -26.33 16.94 21.73
C GLU A 37 -25.90 17.68 23.00
N GLN A 38 -25.01 17.08 23.79
CA GLN A 38 -24.48 17.67 25.03
C GLN A 38 -23.26 18.58 24.76
N MET A 39 -22.73 18.59 23.54
CA MET A 39 -21.57 19.39 23.19
C MET A 39 -21.92 20.81 22.82
N THR A 40 -21.07 21.74 23.21
CA THR A 40 -21.08 23.10 22.68
C THR A 40 -20.68 23.11 21.19
N THR A 41 -20.98 24.18 20.50
CA THR A 41 -20.57 24.35 19.09
C THR A 41 -19.05 24.31 18.92
N ASP A 42 -18.31 24.86 19.88
CA ASP A 42 -16.84 24.90 19.87
C ASP A 42 -16.24 23.51 20.08
N GLU A 43 -16.82 22.71 20.95
CA GLU A 43 -16.41 21.32 21.16
C GLU A 43 -16.68 20.47 19.93
N MET A 44 -17.88 20.59 19.33
CA MET A 44 -18.17 19.90 18.07
C MET A 44 -17.15 20.25 16.98
N ALA A 45 -16.84 21.55 16.80
CA ALA A 45 -15.86 21.98 15.80
C ALA A 45 -14.44 21.45 16.10
N GLY A 46 -14.05 21.37 17.38
CA GLY A 46 -12.79 20.79 17.82
C GLY A 46 -12.65 19.32 17.47
N GLN A 47 -13.74 18.56 17.50
CA GLN A 47 -13.75 17.13 17.19
C GLN A 47 -13.62 16.82 15.69
N LEU A 48 -13.80 17.80 14.80
CA LEU A 48 -13.69 17.60 13.34
C LEU A 48 -12.26 17.76 12.82
N LYS A 49 -11.25 17.79 13.70
CA LYS A 49 -9.84 17.82 13.35
C LYS A 49 -9.19 16.46 13.68
N PHE A 50 -8.13 16.14 12.96
CA PHE A 50 -7.41 14.87 13.14
C PHE A 50 -6.82 14.73 14.57
N ASP A 51 -6.46 15.83 15.22
CA ASP A 51 -5.98 15.95 16.59
C ASP A 51 -7.12 16.39 17.52
N ALA A 52 -8.18 15.59 17.63
CA ALA A 52 -9.39 15.89 18.39
C ALA A 52 -9.09 16.03 19.89
N PRO A 53 -9.36 17.22 20.52
CA PRO A 53 -9.07 17.45 21.93
C PRO A 53 -10.01 16.68 22.87
N ALA A 54 -9.59 16.50 24.12
CA ALA A 54 -10.46 15.98 25.17
C ALA A 54 -11.65 16.91 25.44
N ILE A 55 -12.77 16.33 25.89
CA ILE A 55 -13.91 17.07 26.44
C ILE A 55 -14.16 16.52 27.85
N GLU A 56 -13.49 17.13 28.81
CA GLU A 56 -13.40 16.59 30.19
C GLU A 56 -14.77 16.42 30.88
N HIS A 57 -15.68 17.39 30.75
CA HIS A 57 -17.00 17.32 31.39
C HIS A 57 -17.93 16.23 30.83
N LEU A 58 -17.58 15.68 29.65
CA LEU A 58 -18.26 14.54 29.01
C LEU A 58 -17.48 13.24 29.15
N GLY A 59 -16.32 13.26 29.78
CA GLY A 59 -15.46 12.10 29.92
C GLY A 59 -14.86 11.61 28.59
N ILE A 60 -14.79 12.48 27.59
CA ILE A 60 -14.25 12.14 26.25
C ILE A 60 -12.75 12.41 26.25
N PRO A 61 -11.91 11.39 26.07
CA PRO A 61 -10.47 11.58 25.92
C PRO A 61 -10.11 12.19 24.58
N GLU A 62 -8.95 12.84 24.50
CA GLU A 62 -8.33 13.23 23.24
C GLU A 62 -8.14 12.02 22.34
N TYR A 63 -8.13 12.25 21.02
CA TYR A 63 -7.94 11.19 20.04
C TYR A 63 -7.27 11.72 18.78
N ASN A 64 -6.21 11.02 18.33
CA ASN A 64 -5.58 11.30 17.05
C ASN A 64 -6.08 10.31 16.00
N TRP A 65 -6.67 10.84 14.92
CA TRP A 65 -7.26 10.08 13.83
C TRP A 65 -6.22 9.59 12.81
N TRP A 66 -5.02 10.18 12.82
CA TRP A 66 -3.98 9.87 11.84
C TRP A 66 -3.15 8.68 12.30
N ASN A 67 -3.45 7.54 11.72
CA ASN A 67 -2.71 6.31 11.94
C ASN A 67 -2.62 5.55 10.61
N GLU A 68 -1.55 4.80 10.41
CA GLU A 68 -1.26 4.09 9.19
C GLU A 68 -1.04 2.61 9.45
N GLY A 69 -1.45 1.75 8.50
CA GLY A 69 -1.36 0.31 8.63
C GLY A 69 -1.44 -0.36 7.26
N LEU A 70 -0.57 0.05 6.33
CA LEU A 70 -0.60 -0.42 4.94
C LEU A 70 -0.05 -1.83 4.80
N HIS A 71 1.14 -2.10 5.37
CA HIS A 71 1.79 -3.42 5.37
C HIS A 71 2.49 -3.71 6.72
N GLY A 72 1.83 -3.33 7.79
CA GLY A 72 2.23 -3.35 9.19
C GLY A 72 1.78 -2.08 9.87
N VAL A 73 1.76 -2.02 11.21
CA VAL A 73 1.49 -0.79 11.95
C VAL A 73 2.63 0.19 11.70
N ALA A 74 2.34 1.30 11.03
CA ALA A 74 3.38 2.21 10.56
C ALA A 74 3.73 3.29 11.57
N ARG A 75 5.00 3.73 11.52
CA ARG A 75 5.56 4.90 12.22
C ARG A 75 5.33 4.94 13.73
N ALA A 76 5.03 3.80 14.33
CA ALA A 76 4.75 3.64 15.76
C ALA A 76 5.73 2.67 16.47
N GLY A 77 6.96 2.59 16.00
CA GLY A 77 7.99 1.68 16.54
C GLY A 77 7.85 0.24 16.01
N THR A 78 8.16 -0.74 16.87
CA THR A 78 8.21 -2.15 16.47
C THR A 78 6.85 -2.67 15.97
N ALA A 79 6.88 -3.34 14.81
CA ALA A 79 5.73 -4.01 14.22
C ALA A 79 6.20 -5.07 13.22
N THR A 80 5.36 -6.06 12.94
CA THR A 80 5.59 -6.98 11.82
C THR A 80 5.57 -6.17 10.51
N VAL A 81 6.63 -6.28 9.70
CA VAL A 81 6.76 -5.60 8.41
C VAL A 81 6.58 -6.63 7.30
N PHE A 82 5.41 -6.59 6.67
CA PHE A 82 5.04 -7.39 5.51
C PHE A 82 5.65 -6.81 4.22
N PRO A 83 5.62 -7.53 3.09
CA PRO A 83 5.89 -6.92 1.78
C PRO A 83 5.01 -5.70 1.56
N GLN A 84 5.53 -4.72 0.83
CA GLN A 84 4.73 -3.55 0.42
C GLN A 84 3.52 -3.97 -0.42
N ALA A 85 2.46 -3.17 -0.43
CA ALA A 85 1.17 -3.48 -1.04
C ALA A 85 1.27 -4.03 -2.48
N ILE A 86 2.15 -3.47 -3.31
CA ILE A 86 2.37 -3.95 -4.68
C ILE A 86 2.96 -5.38 -4.70
N GLY A 87 3.84 -5.72 -3.76
CA GLY A 87 4.36 -7.07 -3.58
C GLY A 87 3.27 -8.02 -3.10
N MET A 88 2.46 -7.59 -2.13
CA MET A 88 1.30 -8.36 -1.69
C MET A 88 0.31 -8.60 -2.85
N ALA A 89 0.11 -7.62 -3.71
CA ALA A 89 -0.72 -7.78 -4.91
C ALA A 89 -0.15 -8.82 -5.88
N ALA A 90 1.17 -8.97 -5.94
CA ALA A 90 1.80 -9.97 -6.79
C ALA A 90 1.56 -11.42 -6.32
N ALA A 91 1.18 -11.64 -5.07
CA ALA A 91 0.75 -12.97 -4.59
C ALA A 91 -0.61 -13.40 -5.18
N TRP A 92 -1.46 -12.47 -5.60
CA TRP A 92 -2.83 -12.71 -6.10
C TRP A 92 -3.70 -13.55 -5.13
N ASP A 93 -3.40 -13.48 -3.83
CA ASP A 93 -4.05 -14.26 -2.78
C ASP A 93 -4.92 -13.37 -1.86
N PRO A 94 -6.26 -13.37 -2.05
CA PRO A 94 -7.17 -12.63 -1.19
C PRO A 94 -7.21 -13.12 0.27
N GLU A 95 -6.91 -14.40 0.52
CA GLU A 95 -6.86 -14.96 1.87
C GLU A 95 -5.63 -14.43 2.61
N LEU A 96 -4.48 -14.38 1.94
CA LEU A 96 -3.26 -13.81 2.49
C LEU A 96 -3.44 -12.34 2.86
N MET A 97 -4.15 -11.56 2.02
CA MET A 97 -4.50 -10.16 2.31
C MET A 97 -5.36 -10.01 3.58
N TYR A 98 -6.33 -10.91 3.77
CA TYR A 98 -7.16 -10.92 4.98
C TYR A 98 -6.34 -11.25 6.22
N LEU A 99 -5.43 -12.22 6.14
CA LEU A 99 -4.58 -12.64 7.24
C LEU A 99 -3.59 -11.55 7.63
N GLU A 100 -2.92 -10.94 6.66
CA GLU A 100 -2.03 -9.78 6.87
C GLU A 100 -2.77 -8.66 7.62
N ALA A 101 -3.90 -8.22 7.09
CA ALA A 101 -4.68 -7.15 7.67
C ALA A 101 -5.19 -7.50 9.09
N SER A 102 -5.50 -8.77 9.35
CA SER A 102 -5.90 -9.26 10.68
C SER A 102 -4.76 -9.15 11.69
N VAL A 103 -3.51 -9.43 11.27
CA VAL A 103 -2.30 -9.24 12.08
C VAL A 103 -2.05 -7.76 12.34
N ILE A 104 -2.13 -6.91 11.31
CA ILE A 104 -1.98 -5.46 11.45
C ILE A 104 -2.97 -4.91 12.48
N ALA A 105 -4.22 -5.29 12.39
CA ALA A 105 -5.27 -4.85 13.32
C ALA A 105 -5.04 -5.37 14.75
N GLU A 106 -4.51 -6.58 14.92
CA GLU A 106 -4.17 -7.14 16.22
C GLU A 106 -3.03 -6.40 16.88
N GLU A 107 -1.95 -6.16 16.13
CA GLU A 107 -0.81 -5.38 16.62
C GLU A 107 -1.21 -3.91 16.90
N ALA A 108 -2.07 -3.30 16.07
CA ALA A 108 -2.59 -1.96 16.32
C ALA A 108 -3.37 -1.88 17.64
N ARG A 109 -4.22 -2.89 17.93
CA ARG A 109 -4.94 -2.98 19.22
C ARG A 109 -3.98 -3.16 20.39
N ALA A 110 -3.00 -4.05 20.30
CA ALA A 110 -2.01 -4.26 21.35
C ALA A 110 -1.25 -2.97 21.67
N LYS A 111 -0.83 -2.24 20.64
CA LYS A 111 -0.10 -0.97 20.76
C LYS A 111 -0.99 0.13 21.33
N TYR A 112 -2.23 0.24 20.87
CA TYR A 112 -3.23 1.15 21.41
C TYR A 112 -3.48 0.92 22.90
N ASN A 113 -3.69 -0.33 23.33
CA ASN A 113 -3.94 -0.69 24.72
C ASN A 113 -2.77 -0.24 25.63
N VAL A 114 -1.54 -0.43 25.18
CA VAL A 114 -0.34 0.01 25.93
C VAL A 114 -0.24 1.54 25.93
N SER A 115 -0.42 2.20 24.79
CA SER A 115 -0.34 3.67 24.70
C SER A 115 -1.36 4.34 25.61
N VAL A 116 -2.60 3.89 25.57
CA VAL A 116 -3.68 4.39 26.45
C VAL A 116 -3.35 4.22 27.92
N LYS A 117 -2.78 3.05 28.31
CA LYS A 117 -2.37 2.75 29.68
C LYS A 117 -1.32 3.75 30.21
N TYR A 118 -0.44 4.23 29.33
CA TYR A 118 0.57 5.23 29.68
C TYR A 118 0.16 6.67 29.38
N GLY A 119 -1.10 6.92 29.01
CA GLY A 119 -1.63 8.25 28.71
C GLY A 119 -1.16 8.84 27.40
N ASP A 120 -0.64 8.02 26.48
CA ASP A 120 -0.13 8.44 25.18
C ASP A 120 -1.23 8.20 24.12
N ARG A 121 -1.78 9.27 23.57
CA ARG A 121 -2.84 9.26 22.55
C ARG A 121 -2.46 10.06 21.31
N ASP A 122 -1.17 10.16 21.07
CA ASP A 122 -0.60 10.93 19.96
C ASP A 122 -0.76 10.22 18.61
N ILE A 123 -0.29 10.85 17.55
CA ILE A 123 -0.28 10.36 16.17
C ILE A 123 0.30 8.94 16.09
N TYR A 124 -0.25 8.11 15.20
CA TYR A 124 0.13 6.72 14.93
C TYR A 124 -0.13 5.71 16.05
N LYS A 125 -0.90 6.09 17.07
CA LYS A 125 -1.21 5.22 18.24
C LYS A 125 -2.70 4.93 18.41
N GLY A 126 -3.52 5.36 17.44
CA GLY A 126 -4.97 5.14 17.42
C GLY A 126 -5.38 3.88 16.64
N LEU A 127 -6.68 3.79 16.41
CA LEU A 127 -7.34 2.62 15.79
C LEU A 127 -7.98 2.92 14.43
N THR A 128 -7.84 4.14 13.92
CA THR A 128 -8.31 4.55 12.60
C THR A 128 -7.15 4.49 11.63
N LEU A 129 -7.04 3.40 10.87
CA LEU A 129 -5.93 3.16 9.95
C LEU A 129 -6.28 3.70 8.57
N TRP A 130 -5.49 4.65 8.07
CA TRP A 130 -5.72 5.26 6.75
C TRP A 130 -5.16 4.39 5.63
N SER A 131 -5.71 3.20 5.53
CA SER A 131 -5.37 2.12 4.60
C SER A 131 -6.64 1.33 4.25
N PRO A 132 -6.73 0.74 3.03
CA PRO A 132 -5.71 0.61 1.97
C PRO A 132 -5.71 1.78 0.98
N ASN A 133 -4.63 1.90 0.18
CA ASN A 133 -4.59 2.73 -1.02
C ASN A 133 -5.10 1.92 -2.22
N VAL A 134 -6.29 2.27 -2.71
CA VAL A 134 -6.97 1.56 -3.81
C VAL A 134 -6.96 2.33 -5.14
N ASN A 135 -6.10 3.33 -5.25
CA ASN A 135 -5.86 4.02 -6.50
C ASN A 135 -5.24 3.08 -7.54
N ILE A 136 -5.52 3.32 -8.81
CA ILE A 136 -5.01 2.51 -9.90
C ILE A 136 -3.60 2.97 -10.29
N PHE A 137 -2.64 2.07 -10.29
CA PHE A 137 -1.25 2.31 -10.69
C PHE A 137 -1.15 2.44 -12.21
N ARG A 138 -1.67 3.54 -12.76
CA ARG A 138 -1.78 3.76 -14.22
C ARG A 138 -0.46 4.11 -14.90
N ASP A 139 0.52 4.61 -14.15
CA ASP A 139 1.80 5.09 -14.68
C ASP A 139 2.96 4.67 -13.79
N PRO A 140 3.96 3.93 -14.28
CA PRO A 140 5.06 3.40 -13.47
C PRO A 140 5.99 4.48 -12.90
N ARG A 141 5.88 5.73 -13.33
CA ARG A 141 6.64 6.85 -12.75
C ARG A 141 6.12 7.26 -11.38
N TRP A 142 4.85 6.97 -11.06
CA TRP A 142 4.25 7.39 -9.80
C TRP A 142 4.91 6.75 -8.59
N GLY A 143 5.57 7.59 -7.76
CA GLY A 143 6.34 7.14 -6.61
C GLY A 143 5.52 6.40 -5.55
N ARG A 144 4.25 6.78 -5.34
CA ARG A 144 3.32 6.08 -4.43
C ARG A 144 2.62 4.88 -5.08
N GLY A 145 2.95 4.54 -6.31
CA GLY A 145 2.37 3.38 -6.99
C GLY A 145 2.59 2.08 -6.22
N HIS A 146 3.72 1.94 -5.55
CA HIS A 146 4.03 0.76 -4.72
C HIS A 146 3.11 0.57 -3.51
N GLU A 147 2.38 1.64 -3.08
CA GLU A 147 1.38 1.56 -2.01
C GLU A 147 0.06 0.92 -2.48
N THR A 148 -0.10 0.62 -3.78
CA THR A 148 -1.34 0.17 -4.40
C THR A 148 -1.31 -1.32 -4.74
N TYR A 149 -2.48 -1.84 -5.15
CA TYR A 149 -2.61 -3.22 -5.60
C TYR A 149 -2.48 -3.38 -7.13
N GLY A 150 -1.85 -2.40 -7.80
CA GLY A 150 -1.52 -2.47 -9.21
C GLY A 150 -2.47 -1.72 -10.14
N GLU A 151 -2.48 -2.13 -11.41
CA GLU A 151 -3.12 -1.38 -12.50
C GLU A 151 -4.53 -1.84 -12.85
N ASP A 152 -4.97 -2.97 -12.30
CA ASP A 152 -6.26 -3.57 -12.64
C ASP A 152 -7.32 -3.30 -11.56
N PRO A 153 -8.48 -2.74 -11.92
CA PRO A 153 -9.53 -2.41 -10.95
C PRO A 153 -10.19 -3.65 -10.34
N VAL A 154 -10.20 -4.79 -11.03
CA VAL A 154 -10.78 -6.03 -10.50
C VAL A 154 -9.83 -6.66 -9.49
N LEU A 155 -8.55 -6.78 -9.82
CA LEU A 155 -7.52 -7.27 -8.89
C LEU A 155 -7.49 -6.38 -7.63
N THR A 156 -7.43 -5.05 -7.80
CA THR A 156 -7.46 -4.09 -6.69
C THR A 156 -8.70 -4.30 -5.80
N SER A 157 -9.89 -4.47 -6.39
CA SER A 157 -11.12 -4.73 -5.62
C SER A 157 -11.05 -6.05 -4.85
N ARG A 158 -10.55 -7.11 -5.50
CA ARG A 158 -10.47 -8.46 -4.90
C ARG A 158 -9.47 -8.57 -3.76
N LEU A 159 -8.45 -7.70 -3.73
CA LEU A 159 -7.46 -7.64 -2.66
C LEU A 159 -7.86 -6.63 -1.57
N ALA A 160 -8.42 -5.49 -1.94
CA ALA A 160 -8.83 -4.46 -0.99
C ALA A 160 -9.98 -4.91 -0.08
N VAL A 161 -10.97 -5.63 -0.61
CA VAL A 161 -12.13 -6.08 0.18
C VAL A 161 -11.72 -6.99 1.35
N PRO A 162 -10.95 -8.07 1.16
CA PRO A 162 -10.48 -8.89 2.28
C PRO A 162 -9.52 -8.15 3.20
N PHE A 163 -8.67 -7.27 2.70
CA PHE A 163 -7.81 -6.41 3.53
C PHE A 163 -8.63 -5.55 4.50
N ILE A 164 -9.64 -4.82 4.01
CA ILE A 164 -10.54 -4.03 4.85
C ILE A 164 -11.26 -4.91 5.87
N LYS A 165 -11.76 -6.09 5.46
CA LYS A 165 -12.42 -7.03 6.38
C LYS A 165 -11.48 -7.53 7.47
N GLY A 166 -10.22 -7.81 7.12
CA GLY A 166 -9.19 -8.19 8.09
C GLY A 166 -8.87 -7.08 9.09
N LEU A 167 -8.71 -5.83 8.61
CA LEU A 167 -8.51 -4.67 9.47
C LEU A 167 -9.71 -4.44 10.42
N GLN A 168 -10.92 -4.50 9.90
CA GLN A 168 -12.13 -4.20 10.66
C GLN A 168 -12.57 -5.36 11.57
N GLY A 169 -12.12 -6.59 11.27
CA GLY A 169 -12.51 -7.79 12.00
C GLY A 169 -13.99 -8.14 11.86
N ASP A 170 -14.42 -9.20 12.52
CA ASP A 170 -15.79 -9.74 12.48
C ASP A 170 -16.52 -9.70 13.84
N GLY A 171 -15.92 -9.07 14.87
CA GLY A 171 -16.46 -8.95 16.22
C GLY A 171 -17.60 -7.94 16.35
N LYS A 172 -18.14 -7.84 17.57
CA LYS A 172 -19.17 -6.84 17.93
C LYS A 172 -18.69 -5.41 17.70
N TYR A 173 -17.44 -5.13 17.98
CA TYR A 173 -16.78 -3.85 17.70
C TYR A 173 -15.85 -3.97 16.50
N LEU A 174 -15.51 -2.85 15.87
CA LEU A 174 -14.42 -2.78 14.90
C LEU A 174 -13.10 -3.07 15.60
N LYS A 175 -12.28 -3.98 15.06
CA LYS A 175 -10.92 -4.17 15.58
C LYS A 175 -10.08 -2.92 15.30
N THR A 176 -10.11 -2.41 14.07
CA THR A 176 -9.66 -1.08 13.64
C THR A 176 -10.64 -0.53 12.61
N ALA A 177 -10.61 0.76 12.33
CA ALA A 177 -11.38 1.36 11.25
C ALA A 177 -10.50 1.55 10.03
N ALA A 178 -10.84 0.88 8.92
CA ALA A 178 -10.15 1.02 7.65
C ALA A 178 -10.59 2.29 6.91
N CYS A 179 -9.72 2.82 6.04
CA CYS A 179 -9.99 4.00 5.23
C CYS A 179 -9.53 3.77 3.78
N ALA A 180 -10.46 3.66 2.85
CA ALA A 180 -10.14 3.57 1.43
C ALA A 180 -9.66 4.93 0.90
N LYS A 181 -8.46 4.98 0.31
CA LYS A 181 -7.81 6.21 -0.16
C LYS A 181 -7.19 6.05 -1.54
N HIS A 182 -6.99 7.10 -2.28
CA HIS A 182 -7.43 8.49 -2.13
C HIS A 182 -8.56 8.75 -3.12
N PHE A 183 -9.75 9.06 -2.63
CA PHE A 183 -10.96 9.16 -3.44
C PHE A 183 -10.98 10.48 -4.23
N ALA A 184 -10.98 10.47 -5.59
CA ALA A 184 -11.12 9.25 -6.34
C ALA A 184 -10.04 9.07 -7.43
N VAL A 185 -9.76 10.06 -8.23
CA VAL A 185 -8.88 9.99 -9.40
C VAL A 185 -7.53 10.57 -9.04
N HIS A 186 -6.66 9.72 -8.47
CA HIS A 186 -5.35 10.12 -7.97
C HIS A 186 -4.31 9.03 -8.26
N SER A 187 -3.26 9.37 -9.03
CA SER A 187 -2.12 8.51 -9.31
C SER A 187 -0.96 9.33 -9.91
N GLY A 188 -0.55 10.38 -9.22
CA GLY A 188 0.50 11.31 -9.61
C GLY A 188 0.06 12.33 -10.69
N PRO A 189 0.92 13.24 -11.08
CA PRO A 189 2.28 13.45 -10.57
C PRO A 189 2.32 13.98 -9.14
N GLU A 190 3.23 13.43 -8.32
CA GLU A 190 3.36 13.82 -6.91
C GLU A 190 3.73 15.31 -6.76
N ALA A 191 4.63 15.82 -7.59
CA ALA A 191 5.03 17.23 -7.57
C ALA A 191 3.87 18.21 -7.81
N LEU A 192 2.78 17.75 -8.44
CA LEU A 192 1.61 18.56 -8.77
C LEU A 192 0.38 18.22 -7.91
N ARG A 193 0.46 17.27 -6.99
CA ARG A 193 -0.70 16.71 -6.27
C ARG A 193 -1.60 17.76 -5.63
N HIS A 194 -1.03 18.86 -5.13
CA HIS A 194 -1.75 19.96 -4.48
C HIS A 194 -2.50 20.89 -5.46
N SER A 195 -2.10 20.96 -6.72
CA SER A 195 -2.66 21.90 -7.71
C SER A 195 -3.34 21.21 -8.90
N PHE A 196 -3.08 19.92 -9.08
CA PHE A 196 -3.48 19.16 -10.27
C PHE A 196 -5.01 19.05 -10.43
N ASN A 197 -5.45 18.97 -11.67
CA ASN A 197 -6.83 18.67 -12.02
C ASN A 197 -6.86 17.41 -12.90
N ALA A 198 -7.22 16.28 -12.33
CA ALA A 198 -7.39 15.03 -13.05
C ALA A 198 -8.66 15.10 -13.90
N VAL A 199 -8.51 15.11 -15.22
CA VAL A 199 -9.63 15.10 -16.18
C VAL A 199 -9.85 13.68 -16.67
N ALA A 200 -10.94 13.06 -16.25
CA ALA A 200 -11.31 11.71 -16.64
C ALA A 200 -12.73 11.69 -17.22
N ASN A 201 -12.91 11.02 -18.35
CA ASN A 201 -14.22 10.83 -18.96
C ASN A 201 -15.05 9.79 -18.18
N SER A 202 -16.36 9.72 -18.45
CA SER A 202 -17.26 8.81 -17.74
C SER A 202 -16.88 7.34 -17.88
N LYS A 203 -16.35 6.90 -19.02
CA LYS A 203 -15.91 5.53 -19.21
C LYS A 203 -14.75 5.20 -18.27
N ASP A 204 -13.69 5.99 -18.28
CA ASP A 204 -12.50 5.77 -17.45
C ASP A 204 -12.84 5.90 -15.96
N MET A 205 -13.75 6.82 -15.60
CA MET A 205 -14.27 6.94 -14.22
C MET A 205 -14.90 5.62 -13.74
N PHE A 206 -15.87 5.08 -14.47
CA PHE A 206 -16.67 3.93 -14.03
C PHE A 206 -16.05 2.56 -14.35
N GLU A 207 -15.11 2.48 -15.27
CA GLU A 207 -14.43 1.22 -15.62
C GLU A 207 -13.06 1.07 -14.99
N THR A 208 -12.44 2.15 -14.49
CA THR A 208 -11.07 2.11 -13.96
C THR A 208 -10.93 2.75 -12.59
N TYR A 209 -11.28 4.03 -12.41
CA TYR A 209 -10.94 4.77 -11.18
C TYR A 209 -11.89 4.51 -9.99
N LEU A 210 -13.16 4.24 -10.23
CA LEU A 210 -14.18 4.10 -9.18
C LEU A 210 -14.45 2.66 -8.71
N PRO A 211 -14.26 1.59 -9.51
CA PRO A 211 -14.73 0.25 -9.14
C PRO A 211 -14.15 -0.28 -7.82
N ALA A 212 -12.88 -0.03 -7.53
CA ALA A 212 -12.26 -0.48 -6.29
C ALA A 212 -12.88 0.21 -5.06
N PHE A 213 -13.16 1.51 -5.13
CA PHE A 213 -13.87 2.23 -4.07
C PHE A 213 -15.30 1.73 -3.89
N GLU A 214 -16.02 1.46 -4.99
CA GLU A 214 -17.36 0.88 -4.94
C GLU A 214 -17.35 -0.47 -4.22
N ALA A 215 -16.39 -1.34 -4.52
CA ALA A 215 -16.21 -2.63 -3.85
C ALA A 215 -15.89 -2.46 -2.36
N CYS A 216 -14.99 -1.54 -2.00
CA CYS A 216 -14.69 -1.23 -0.60
C CYS A 216 -15.94 -0.82 0.21
N VAL A 217 -16.81 -0.02 -0.40
CA VAL A 217 -18.06 0.43 0.26
C VAL A 217 -19.08 -0.70 0.31
N LYS A 218 -19.38 -1.35 -0.82
CA LYS A 218 -20.51 -2.29 -0.93
C LYS A 218 -20.22 -3.70 -0.41
N GLU A 219 -18.96 -4.16 -0.55
CA GLU A 219 -18.59 -5.53 -0.22
C GLU A 219 -17.82 -5.65 1.11
N ALA A 220 -17.13 -4.56 1.53
CA ALA A 220 -16.35 -4.56 2.76
C ALA A 220 -16.92 -3.64 3.86
N ASP A 221 -17.95 -2.83 3.59
CA ASP A 221 -18.51 -1.83 4.51
C ASP A 221 -17.41 -1.00 5.18
N VAL A 222 -16.52 -0.42 4.32
CA VAL A 222 -15.37 0.38 4.80
C VAL A 222 -15.84 1.56 5.67
N GLU A 223 -15.21 1.73 6.83
CA GLU A 223 -15.63 2.74 7.83
C GLU A 223 -15.26 4.17 7.44
N ALA A 224 -14.19 4.36 6.67
CA ALA A 224 -13.79 5.68 6.24
C ALA A 224 -13.41 5.72 4.76
N VAL A 225 -13.54 6.90 4.16
CA VAL A 225 -13.04 7.22 2.82
C VAL A 225 -12.27 8.54 2.90
N MET A 226 -11.06 8.57 2.33
CA MET A 226 -10.23 9.78 2.30
C MET A 226 -10.27 10.41 0.91
N GLY A 227 -10.60 11.70 0.85
CA GLY A 227 -10.55 12.48 -0.39
C GLY A 227 -9.12 12.85 -0.78
N ALA A 228 -8.82 12.72 -2.06
CA ALA A 228 -7.50 13.06 -2.61
C ALA A 228 -7.19 14.56 -2.53
N TYR A 229 -5.91 14.91 -2.66
CA TYR A 229 -5.44 16.31 -2.72
C TYR A 229 -5.99 17.06 -3.92
N ASN A 230 -5.92 16.44 -5.10
CA ASN A 230 -6.18 17.08 -6.38
C ASN A 230 -7.66 17.37 -6.65
N ARG A 231 -7.89 18.13 -7.70
CA ARG A 231 -9.23 18.25 -8.29
C ARG A 231 -9.51 17.06 -9.22
N THR A 232 -10.78 16.70 -9.31
CA THR A 232 -11.27 15.77 -10.34
C THR A 232 -12.35 16.49 -11.16
N ASN A 233 -12.14 16.59 -12.47
CA ASN A 233 -13.02 17.27 -13.40
C ASN A 233 -13.38 18.72 -12.97
N GLY A 234 -12.39 19.43 -12.39
CA GLY A 234 -12.50 20.83 -11.99
C GLY A 234 -12.83 21.06 -10.51
N GLU A 235 -13.40 20.09 -9.79
CA GLU A 235 -13.79 20.23 -8.39
C GLU A 235 -12.79 19.54 -7.45
N PRO A 236 -12.40 20.16 -6.30
CA PRO A 236 -11.56 19.51 -5.29
C PRO A 236 -12.17 18.20 -4.79
N CYS A 237 -11.41 17.13 -4.69
CA CYS A 237 -11.93 15.83 -4.25
C CYS A 237 -12.57 15.87 -2.86
N CYS A 238 -12.08 16.74 -1.97
CA CYS A 238 -12.66 16.95 -0.64
C CYS A 238 -13.89 17.88 -0.62
N ALA A 239 -14.38 18.33 -1.79
CA ALA A 239 -15.58 19.15 -1.95
C ALA A 239 -16.31 18.87 -3.27
N ASN A 240 -16.09 17.72 -3.88
CA ASN A 240 -16.74 17.32 -5.13
C ASN A 240 -18.13 16.72 -4.84
N GLU A 241 -19.17 17.46 -5.19
CA GLU A 241 -20.54 17.06 -4.88
C GLU A 241 -20.97 15.80 -5.63
N GLU A 242 -20.55 15.64 -6.90
CA GLU A 242 -20.83 14.44 -7.69
C GLU A 242 -20.23 13.19 -7.05
N LEU A 243 -18.96 13.26 -6.66
CA LEU A 243 -18.26 12.13 -6.05
C LEU A 243 -18.77 11.82 -4.65
N MET A 244 -18.85 12.82 -3.77
CA MET A 244 -19.13 12.62 -2.35
C MET A 244 -20.59 12.36 -2.03
N LYS A 245 -21.51 13.12 -2.65
CA LYS A 245 -22.96 13.00 -2.38
C LYS A 245 -23.60 11.98 -3.29
N LYS A 246 -23.56 12.20 -4.62
CA LYS A 246 -24.32 11.37 -5.55
C LYS A 246 -23.75 9.97 -5.71
N ILE A 247 -22.42 9.83 -5.87
CA ILE A 247 -21.80 8.53 -6.08
C ILE A 247 -21.59 7.81 -4.75
N LEU A 248 -20.78 8.38 -3.85
CA LEU A 248 -20.37 7.70 -2.62
C LEU A 248 -21.56 7.46 -1.67
N ARG A 249 -22.32 8.52 -1.34
CA ARG A 249 -23.39 8.42 -0.34
C ARG A 249 -24.71 7.88 -0.90
N GLU A 250 -25.20 8.45 -2.02
CA GLU A 250 -26.52 8.10 -2.54
C GLU A 250 -26.49 6.79 -3.35
N LYS A 251 -25.56 6.66 -4.32
CA LYS A 251 -25.53 5.49 -5.21
C LYS A 251 -24.93 4.25 -4.54
N TRP A 252 -23.85 4.40 -3.74
CA TRP A 252 -23.19 3.28 -3.08
C TRP A 252 -23.66 3.04 -1.65
N GLY A 253 -24.30 4.01 -1.01
CA GLY A 253 -24.86 3.88 0.33
C GLY A 253 -23.85 3.99 1.47
N PHE A 254 -22.72 4.67 1.25
CA PHE A 254 -21.66 4.84 2.25
C PHE A 254 -22.18 5.50 3.55
N GLN A 255 -21.98 4.84 4.69
CA GLN A 255 -22.48 5.26 6.00
C GLN A 255 -21.39 5.83 6.91
N GLY A 256 -20.13 5.55 6.65
CA GLY A 256 -19.00 5.96 7.46
C GLY A 256 -18.66 7.46 7.37
N HIS A 257 -17.50 7.86 7.88
CA HIS A 257 -17.03 9.23 7.80
C HIS A 257 -16.10 9.49 6.60
N TYR A 258 -16.10 10.75 6.13
CA TYR A 258 -15.22 11.20 5.05
C TYR A 258 -14.12 12.09 5.64
N VAL A 259 -12.87 11.77 5.37
CA VAL A 259 -11.71 12.53 5.83
C VAL A 259 -11.00 13.20 4.66
N SER A 260 -10.48 14.41 4.86
CA SER A 260 -9.58 15.04 3.88
C SER A 260 -8.19 14.43 3.96
N ASP A 261 -7.48 14.35 2.85
CA ASP A 261 -6.04 14.20 2.91
C ASP A 261 -5.39 15.40 3.64
N CYS A 262 -4.15 15.24 4.08
CA CYS A 262 -3.50 16.20 4.97
C CYS A 262 -3.29 17.55 4.27
N TRP A 263 -3.91 18.59 4.83
CA TRP A 263 -3.97 19.96 4.29
C TRP A 263 -4.72 20.12 2.96
N ALA A 264 -5.35 19.09 2.40
CA ALA A 264 -6.08 19.17 1.13
C ALA A 264 -7.19 20.24 1.10
N ILE A 265 -7.82 20.55 2.23
CA ILE A 265 -8.83 21.63 2.29
C ILE A 265 -8.17 23.02 2.17
N ARG A 266 -6.91 23.19 2.59
CA ARG A 266 -6.15 24.41 2.40
C ARG A 266 -5.88 24.69 0.92
N ASP A 267 -5.67 23.64 0.14
CA ASP A 267 -5.44 23.74 -1.31
C ASP A 267 -6.58 24.45 -2.04
N PHE A 268 -7.81 24.44 -1.53
CA PHE A 268 -8.95 25.09 -2.17
C PHE A 268 -8.71 26.59 -2.43
N HIS A 269 -8.07 27.30 -1.51
CA HIS A 269 -7.76 28.71 -1.68
C HIS A 269 -6.29 28.97 -2.04
N GLU A 270 -5.35 28.12 -1.65
CA GLU A 270 -3.93 28.35 -1.94
C GLU A 270 -3.52 27.85 -3.33
N ASN A 271 -4.03 26.69 -3.76
CA ASN A 271 -3.55 26.02 -4.97
C ASN A 271 -4.61 25.81 -6.04
N HIS A 272 -5.86 25.53 -5.64
CA HIS A 272 -6.97 25.31 -6.59
C HIS A 272 -7.66 26.62 -6.99
N HIS A 273 -7.58 27.65 -6.16
CA HIS A 273 -8.24 28.95 -6.34
C HIS A 273 -9.76 28.87 -6.57
N VAL A 274 -10.43 27.89 -5.92
CA VAL A 274 -11.89 27.72 -5.97
C VAL A 274 -12.60 28.46 -4.83
N THR A 275 -11.85 28.89 -3.82
CA THR A 275 -12.29 29.75 -2.71
C THR A 275 -11.26 30.83 -2.47
N ASN A 276 -11.60 31.86 -1.66
CA ASN A 276 -10.70 32.99 -1.43
C ASN A 276 -9.87 32.89 -0.15
N ASN A 277 -10.30 32.04 0.80
CA ASN A 277 -9.66 31.95 2.13
C ASN A 277 -10.10 30.68 2.87
N GLY A 278 -9.43 30.39 3.99
CA GLY A 278 -9.73 29.19 4.81
C GLY A 278 -11.15 29.13 5.39
N VAL A 279 -11.84 30.28 5.56
CA VAL A 279 -13.23 30.30 6.06
C VAL A 279 -14.17 29.74 4.99
N GLU A 280 -14.00 30.18 3.75
CA GLU A 280 -14.79 29.67 2.61
C GLU A 280 -14.44 28.22 2.29
N SER A 281 -13.15 27.83 2.37
CA SER A 281 -12.70 26.46 2.13
C SER A 281 -13.28 25.49 3.18
N SER A 282 -13.24 25.86 4.47
CA SER A 282 -13.81 25.03 5.52
C SER A 282 -15.34 24.89 5.38
N ALA A 283 -16.01 25.97 4.99
CA ALA A 283 -17.45 25.94 4.73
C ALA A 283 -17.80 25.06 3.53
N LEU A 284 -17.09 25.18 2.43
CA LEU A 284 -17.31 24.39 1.22
C LEU A 284 -17.11 22.89 1.51
N ALA A 285 -15.99 22.51 2.12
CA ALA A 285 -15.68 21.12 2.46
C ALA A 285 -16.74 20.51 3.37
N LEU A 286 -17.07 21.17 4.49
CA LEU A 286 -18.02 20.63 5.46
C LEU A 286 -19.45 20.55 4.89
N ASN A 287 -19.92 21.53 4.13
CA ASN A 287 -21.24 21.51 3.50
C ASN A 287 -21.35 20.44 2.41
N THR A 288 -20.24 20.06 1.77
CA THR A 288 -20.20 18.97 0.79
C THR A 288 -20.15 17.60 1.48
N GLY A 289 -19.71 17.52 2.74
CA GLY A 289 -19.74 16.30 3.55
C GLY A 289 -18.35 15.75 3.93
N CYS A 290 -17.30 16.57 3.89
CA CYS A 290 -16.02 16.23 4.50
C CYS A 290 -16.13 16.37 6.02
N ASP A 291 -16.20 15.26 6.74
CA ASP A 291 -16.50 15.21 8.16
C ASP A 291 -15.27 15.51 9.03
N LEU A 292 -14.08 15.09 8.57
CA LEU A 292 -12.82 15.19 9.31
C LEU A 292 -11.75 15.90 8.47
N ASN A 293 -11.08 16.89 9.05
CA ASN A 293 -9.96 17.58 8.42
C ASN A 293 -8.61 17.11 8.97
N CYS A 294 -7.78 16.50 8.12
CA CYS A 294 -6.34 16.41 8.38
C CYS A 294 -5.69 17.75 8.05
N GLY A 295 -5.22 18.47 9.06
CA GLY A 295 -4.67 19.82 8.95
C GLY A 295 -5.42 20.84 9.79
N CYS A 296 -5.20 22.13 9.52
CA CYS A 296 -5.66 23.22 10.38
C CYS A 296 -6.84 24.04 9.82
N THR A 297 -7.33 23.76 8.60
CA THR A 297 -8.32 24.65 7.94
C THR A 297 -9.65 24.69 8.72
N TYR A 298 -10.04 23.60 9.39
CA TYR A 298 -11.28 23.59 10.21
C TYR A 298 -11.19 24.42 11.49
N LEU A 299 -10.05 25.01 11.85
CA LEU A 299 -9.98 26.09 12.82
C LEU A 299 -10.82 27.32 12.39
N CYS A 300 -11.03 27.48 11.09
CA CYS A 300 -11.86 28.54 10.52
C CYS A 300 -13.37 28.29 10.63
N LEU A 301 -13.82 27.11 11.07
CA LEU A 301 -15.26 26.76 11.16
C LEU A 301 -16.05 27.68 12.11
N LYS A 302 -15.43 28.14 13.21
CA LYS A 302 -16.06 29.12 14.11
C LYS A 302 -16.46 30.40 13.38
N GLU A 303 -15.58 30.92 12.56
CA GLU A 303 -15.84 32.12 11.76
C GLU A 303 -16.83 31.83 10.62
N ALA A 304 -16.78 30.64 10.01
CA ALA A 304 -17.74 30.22 9.00
C ALA A 304 -19.19 30.11 9.59
N LEU A 305 -19.33 29.61 10.80
CA LEU A 305 -20.59 29.59 11.54
C LEU A 305 -21.08 31.00 11.85
N ARG A 306 -20.20 31.89 12.36
CA ARG A 306 -20.52 33.29 12.66
C ARG A 306 -21.01 34.05 11.40
N LYS A 307 -20.43 33.74 10.25
CA LYS A 307 -20.83 34.30 8.93
C LYS A 307 -22.01 33.59 8.28
N HIS A 308 -22.61 32.62 8.94
CA HIS A 308 -23.73 31.80 8.42
C HIS A 308 -23.41 31.04 7.13
N LEU A 309 -22.14 30.77 6.86
CA LEU A 309 -21.69 29.93 5.71
C LEU A 309 -21.87 28.44 6.00
N VAL A 310 -21.95 28.06 7.27
CA VAL A 310 -22.22 26.69 7.74
C VAL A 310 -23.36 26.72 8.74
N LYS A 311 -24.26 25.72 8.69
CA LYS A 311 -25.31 25.53 9.66
C LYS A 311 -24.82 24.68 10.85
N LYS A 312 -25.30 24.95 12.05
CA LYS A 312 -25.02 24.12 13.23
C LYS A 312 -25.44 22.65 13.01
N SER A 313 -26.52 22.41 12.27
CA SER A 313 -26.95 21.05 11.91
C SER A 313 -25.95 20.28 11.05
N THR A 314 -25.22 20.95 10.13
CA THR A 314 -24.17 20.33 9.30
C THR A 314 -22.97 19.95 10.16
N LEU A 315 -22.56 20.85 11.08
CA LEU A 315 -21.49 20.57 12.06
C LEU A 315 -21.85 19.36 12.94
N LYS A 316 -23.08 19.36 13.49
CA LYS A 316 -23.61 18.25 14.30
C LYS A 316 -23.58 16.92 13.53
N GLN A 317 -24.01 16.91 12.27
CA GLN A 317 -24.02 15.71 11.45
C GLN A 317 -22.62 15.11 11.26
N ALA A 318 -21.61 15.95 10.99
CA ALA A 318 -20.23 15.51 10.88
C ALA A 318 -19.72 14.93 12.22
N ALA A 319 -19.94 15.62 13.33
CA ALA A 319 -19.58 15.13 14.65
C ALA A 319 -20.24 13.76 14.96
N VAL A 320 -21.53 13.61 14.66
CA VAL A 320 -22.25 12.33 14.85
C VAL A 320 -21.59 11.19 14.07
N ARG A 321 -21.19 11.40 12.82
CA ARG A 321 -20.50 10.36 12.04
C ARG A 321 -19.17 9.96 12.68
N LEU A 322 -18.37 10.93 13.11
CA LEU A 322 -17.10 10.67 13.78
C LEU A 322 -17.28 9.92 15.11
N PHE A 323 -18.24 10.34 15.93
CA PHE A 323 -18.53 9.63 17.17
C PHE A 323 -19.16 8.26 16.93
N THR A 324 -19.92 8.06 15.86
CA THR A 324 -20.38 6.71 15.45
C THR A 324 -19.20 5.78 15.24
N THR A 325 -18.16 6.21 14.52
CA THR A 325 -16.92 5.43 14.35
C THR A 325 -16.27 5.12 15.71
N ARG A 326 -16.17 6.11 16.62
CA ARG A 326 -15.57 5.89 17.95
C ARG A 326 -16.37 4.90 18.78
N TYR A 327 -17.72 4.90 18.71
CA TYR A 327 -18.57 3.89 19.35
C TYR A 327 -18.41 2.51 18.69
N LEU A 328 -18.34 2.43 17.37
CA LEU A 328 -18.08 1.17 16.66
C LEU A 328 -16.71 0.57 17.01
N LEU A 329 -15.72 1.41 17.30
CA LEU A 329 -14.40 0.98 17.81
C LEU A 329 -14.43 0.55 19.29
N GLY A 330 -15.56 0.73 20.00
CA GLY A 330 -15.67 0.42 21.42
C GLY A 330 -14.89 1.36 22.34
N MET A 331 -14.57 2.59 21.89
CA MET A 331 -13.70 3.51 22.65
C MET A 331 -14.31 4.00 23.97
N PHE A 332 -15.60 3.76 24.18
CA PHE A 332 -16.37 4.15 25.38
C PHE A 332 -16.97 2.93 26.11
N ASP A 333 -16.58 1.73 25.74
CA ASP A 333 -17.08 0.46 26.26
C ASP A 333 -15.90 -0.48 26.57
N GLU A 334 -16.16 -1.53 27.35
CA GLU A 334 -15.24 -2.67 27.43
C GLU A 334 -15.40 -3.55 26.21
N THR A 335 -14.29 -3.97 25.61
CA THR A 335 -14.28 -4.74 24.36
C THR A 335 -13.49 -6.05 24.50
N GLU A 336 -13.79 -6.99 23.63
CA GLU A 336 -13.03 -8.23 23.48
C GLU A 336 -11.55 -8.01 23.11
N TYR A 337 -11.20 -6.81 22.65
CA TYR A 337 -9.85 -6.45 22.20
C TYR A 337 -8.97 -5.84 23.30
N ASP A 338 -9.53 -5.45 24.43
CA ASP A 338 -8.79 -4.77 25.50
C ASP A 338 -7.76 -5.67 26.18
N GLN A 339 -7.91 -7.00 26.02
CA GLN A 339 -7.01 -8.01 26.57
C GLN A 339 -5.91 -8.45 25.60
N ILE A 340 -5.84 -7.90 24.37
CA ILE A 340 -4.77 -8.23 23.43
C ILE A 340 -3.44 -7.73 24.01
N PRO A 341 -2.49 -8.66 24.30
CA PRO A 341 -1.25 -8.30 24.95
C PRO A 341 -0.23 -7.75 23.95
N TYR A 342 0.67 -6.90 24.40
CA TYR A 342 1.75 -6.36 23.54
C TYR A 342 2.68 -7.46 22.99
N SER A 343 2.75 -8.62 23.66
CA SER A 343 3.57 -9.77 23.21
C SER A 343 3.10 -10.41 21.90
N CYS A 344 1.95 -10.00 21.34
CA CYS A 344 1.55 -10.43 20.01
C CYS A 344 2.32 -9.69 18.90
N VAL A 345 2.89 -8.50 19.20
CA VAL A 345 3.69 -7.73 18.23
C VAL A 345 4.92 -8.54 17.84
N GLU A 346 5.08 -8.79 16.54
CA GLU A 346 6.11 -9.66 15.99
C GLU A 346 6.13 -11.07 16.62
N SER A 347 4.97 -11.62 16.99
CA SER A 347 4.90 -13.00 17.43
C SER A 347 5.46 -13.96 16.37
N LYS A 348 5.83 -15.15 16.80
CA LYS A 348 6.34 -16.17 15.87
C LYS A 348 5.37 -16.42 14.71
N GLU A 349 4.08 -16.48 15.02
CA GLU A 349 3.01 -16.70 14.04
C GLU A 349 2.90 -15.54 13.04
N HIS A 350 3.04 -14.29 13.51
CA HIS A 350 3.04 -13.11 12.66
C HIS A 350 4.25 -13.09 11.73
N LEU A 351 5.44 -13.42 12.25
CA LEU A 351 6.67 -13.50 11.46
C LEU A 351 6.66 -14.65 10.45
N GLU A 352 6.03 -15.79 10.77
CA GLU A 352 5.83 -16.90 9.84
C GLU A 352 4.87 -16.49 8.69
N LEU A 353 3.82 -15.73 9.00
CA LEU A 353 2.92 -15.18 7.97
C LEU A 353 3.65 -14.16 7.08
N ALA A 354 4.46 -13.27 7.66
CA ALA A 354 5.25 -12.32 6.88
C ALA A 354 6.29 -13.03 5.98
N GLN A 355 6.86 -14.16 6.45
CA GLN A 355 7.73 -15.00 5.64
C GLN A 355 6.98 -15.60 4.43
N ARG A 356 5.79 -16.20 4.67
CA ARG A 356 4.94 -16.72 3.62
C ARG A 356 4.56 -15.63 2.62
N ALA A 357 4.17 -14.45 3.10
CA ALA A 357 3.83 -13.32 2.25
C ALA A 357 4.98 -12.89 1.34
N ALA A 358 6.20 -12.85 1.87
CA ALA A 358 7.40 -12.56 1.08
C ALA A 358 7.68 -13.63 0.03
N GLU A 359 7.50 -14.92 0.36
CA GLU A 359 7.69 -16.04 -0.58
C GLU A 359 6.68 -16.00 -1.73
N GLU A 360 5.41 -15.66 -1.45
CA GLU A 360 4.36 -15.59 -2.46
C GLU A 360 4.40 -14.30 -3.31
N SER A 361 5.03 -13.23 -2.82
CA SER A 361 5.12 -11.94 -3.52
C SER A 361 6.17 -11.89 -4.62
N ILE A 362 7.24 -12.68 -4.52
CA ILE A 362 8.38 -12.64 -5.45
C ILE A 362 8.00 -13.25 -6.80
N VAL A 363 8.32 -12.54 -7.89
CA VAL A 363 7.98 -12.94 -9.26
C VAL A 363 9.22 -13.37 -10.03
N LEU A 364 9.24 -14.56 -10.56
CA LEU A 364 10.26 -15.01 -11.51
C LEU A 364 9.87 -14.56 -12.93
N LEU A 365 10.70 -13.68 -13.54
CA LEU A 365 10.44 -13.11 -14.86
C LEU A 365 11.14 -13.88 -15.98
N LYS A 366 12.34 -14.39 -15.72
CA LYS A 366 13.14 -15.16 -16.67
C LYS A 366 13.89 -16.28 -15.96
N ASN A 367 14.03 -17.45 -16.60
CA ASN A 367 14.88 -18.53 -16.14
C ASN A 367 15.35 -19.39 -17.32
N ASN A 368 16.62 -19.34 -17.65
CA ASN A 368 17.23 -20.16 -18.70
C ASN A 368 17.66 -21.55 -18.17
N GLY A 369 17.09 -21.99 -17.04
CA GLY A 369 17.38 -23.29 -16.40
C GLY A 369 18.47 -23.23 -15.33
N ILE A 370 18.94 -22.02 -14.94
CA ILE A 370 19.89 -21.86 -13.83
C ILE A 370 19.22 -22.03 -12.47
N LEU A 371 17.96 -21.65 -12.34
CA LEU A 371 17.18 -21.79 -11.11
C LEU A 371 16.31 -23.06 -11.16
N PRO A 372 16.17 -23.78 -10.04
CA PRO A 372 16.82 -23.53 -8.75
C PRO A 372 18.30 -23.89 -8.75
N LEU A 373 19.09 -23.14 -7.95
CA LEU A 373 20.53 -23.38 -7.75
C LEU A 373 20.76 -24.73 -7.06
N LYS A 374 21.75 -25.48 -7.55
CA LYS A 374 22.16 -26.75 -6.96
C LYS A 374 23.39 -26.54 -6.08
N LYS A 375 23.22 -26.69 -4.78
CA LYS A 375 24.29 -26.45 -3.79
C LYS A 375 25.56 -27.25 -4.07
N GLU A 376 25.40 -28.48 -4.51
CA GLU A 376 26.49 -29.41 -4.82
C GLU A 376 27.33 -29.02 -6.05
N GLU A 377 26.84 -28.13 -6.89
CA GLU A 377 27.53 -27.66 -8.09
C GLU A 377 28.17 -26.27 -7.89
N ILE A 378 27.99 -25.62 -6.72
CA ILE A 378 28.41 -24.24 -6.45
C ILE A 378 29.34 -24.19 -5.22
N HIS A 379 30.50 -23.55 -5.37
CA HIS A 379 31.46 -23.33 -4.30
C HIS A 379 31.52 -21.85 -3.88
N VAL A 380 31.28 -20.93 -4.81
CA VAL A 380 31.33 -19.48 -4.58
C VAL A 380 30.15 -18.78 -5.20
N ILE A 381 29.39 -18.07 -4.39
CA ILE A 381 28.33 -17.16 -4.85
C ILE A 381 28.80 -15.72 -4.71
N GLY A 382 28.77 -14.95 -5.78
CA GLY A 382 28.96 -13.50 -5.76
C GLY A 382 27.64 -12.79 -5.56
N VAL A 383 27.46 -12.08 -4.43
CA VAL A 383 26.32 -11.21 -4.21
C VAL A 383 26.77 -9.78 -4.47
N ILE A 384 26.25 -9.16 -5.51
CA ILE A 384 26.71 -7.85 -5.99
C ILE A 384 25.52 -6.89 -6.08
N GLY A 385 25.73 -5.63 -5.73
CA GLY A 385 24.76 -4.58 -5.98
C GLY A 385 24.35 -3.79 -4.74
N PRO A 386 23.84 -2.56 -4.93
CA PRO A 386 23.49 -1.65 -3.83
C PRO A 386 22.30 -2.11 -3.00
N ASN A 387 21.40 -2.95 -3.56
CA ASN A 387 20.24 -3.49 -2.87
C ASN A 387 20.51 -4.83 -2.16
N ALA A 388 21.71 -5.40 -2.29
CA ALA A 388 22.04 -6.69 -1.69
C ALA A 388 22.00 -6.66 -0.15
N ASP A 389 22.53 -5.58 0.44
CA ASP A 389 22.56 -5.35 1.88
C ASP A 389 21.98 -3.95 2.20
N ASN A 390 20.73 -3.74 1.82
CA ASN A 390 20.00 -2.49 2.05
C ASN A 390 18.63 -2.76 2.69
N ARG A 391 18.47 -2.39 3.96
CA ARG A 391 17.20 -2.56 4.69
C ARG A 391 16.06 -1.75 4.09
N LYS A 392 16.34 -0.52 3.60
CA LYS A 392 15.31 0.34 3.00
C LYS A 392 14.69 -0.25 1.75
N SER A 393 15.42 -1.09 1.01
CA SER A 393 14.87 -1.81 -0.13
C SER A 393 13.95 -2.98 0.23
N LEU A 394 13.75 -3.23 1.54
CA LEU A 394 12.78 -4.20 2.04
C LEU A 394 11.45 -3.57 2.45
N GLU A 395 11.41 -2.27 2.70
CA GLU A 395 10.33 -1.59 3.42
C GLU A 395 9.35 -0.89 2.49
N GLY A 396 9.78 0.15 1.78
CA GLY A 396 8.86 1.08 1.10
C GLY A 396 8.14 2.01 2.09
N ASN A 397 7.14 2.79 1.63
CA ASN A 397 6.47 3.78 2.47
C ASN A 397 5.47 3.15 3.46
N TYR A 398 5.18 3.84 4.56
CA TYR A 398 4.22 3.45 5.60
C TYR A 398 4.53 2.14 6.31
N HIS A 399 5.78 1.95 6.73
CA HIS A 399 6.23 0.79 7.50
C HIS A 399 6.40 1.08 9.00
N GLY A 400 6.38 0.03 9.81
CA GLY A 400 6.89 0.02 11.18
C GLY A 400 8.40 -0.26 11.20
N THR A 401 8.91 -0.64 12.36
CA THR A 401 10.30 -1.07 12.51
C THR A 401 10.32 -2.54 12.90
N ALA A 402 10.84 -3.41 12.04
CA ALA A 402 11.04 -4.81 12.42
C ALA A 402 12.20 -4.96 13.39
N SER A 403 12.08 -5.86 14.36
CA SER A 403 13.17 -6.19 15.29
C SER A 403 14.37 -6.80 14.57
N HIS A 404 14.12 -7.52 13.47
CA HIS A 404 15.15 -8.15 12.66
C HIS A 404 14.77 -8.13 11.18
N TYR A 405 15.61 -7.49 10.37
CA TYR A 405 15.54 -7.51 8.92
C TYR A 405 16.49 -8.55 8.36
N ILE A 406 16.09 -9.26 7.34
CA ILE A 406 16.92 -10.21 6.60
C ILE A 406 17.09 -9.70 5.19
N THR A 407 18.26 -9.10 4.91
CA THR A 407 18.62 -8.60 3.57
C THR A 407 18.89 -9.75 2.60
N ALA A 408 18.95 -9.46 1.30
CA ALA A 408 19.27 -10.48 0.30
C ALA A 408 20.62 -11.15 0.60
N LEU A 409 21.63 -10.36 0.97
CA LEU A 409 22.94 -10.87 1.36
C LEU A 409 22.84 -11.82 2.57
N GLU A 410 22.19 -11.37 3.64
CA GLU A 410 22.05 -12.16 4.87
C GLU A 410 21.27 -13.46 4.61
N GLY A 411 20.15 -13.39 3.87
CA GLY A 411 19.37 -14.59 3.53
C GLY A 411 20.14 -15.60 2.70
N ILE A 412 20.95 -15.14 1.74
CA ILE A 412 21.81 -16.02 0.93
C ILE A 412 22.94 -16.61 1.79
N GLN A 413 23.56 -15.83 2.67
CA GLN A 413 24.61 -16.32 3.60
C GLN A 413 24.06 -17.38 4.55
N ASP A 414 22.90 -17.11 5.18
CA ASP A 414 22.25 -18.08 6.07
C ASP A 414 21.93 -19.41 5.37
N TYR A 415 21.47 -19.32 4.12
CA TYR A 415 21.09 -20.50 3.36
C TYR A 415 22.28 -21.26 2.76
N ALA A 416 23.32 -20.54 2.35
CA ALA A 416 24.58 -21.11 1.84
C ALA A 416 25.29 -21.95 2.92
N GLY A 417 25.26 -21.49 4.18
CA GLY A 417 25.92 -22.15 5.30
C GLY A 417 27.44 -22.09 5.19
N GLU A 418 28.13 -23.11 5.73
CA GLU A 418 29.60 -23.20 5.71
C GLU A 418 30.16 -23.83 4.43
N ASP A 419 29.34 -24.49 3.62
CA ASP A 419 29.77 -25.24 2.43
C ASP A 419 30.00 -24.37 1.20
N ILE A 420 29.32 -23.21 1.12
CA ILE A 420 29.39 -22.29 -0.01
C ILE A 420 29.94 -20.94 0.47
N ARG A 421 31.01 -20.49 -0.13
CA ARG A 421 31.56 -19.16 0.12
C ARG A 421 30.69 -18.09 -0.51
N VAL A 422 30.17 -17.15 0.26
CA VAL A 422 29.48 -15.95 -0.25
C VAL A 422 30.45 -14.78 -0.26
N MET A 423 30.71 -14.23 -1.45
CA MET A 423 31.51 -13.02 -1.63
C MET A 423 30.57 -11.85 -1.91
N TYR A 424 30.83 -10.69 -1.30
CA TYR A 424 29.97 -9.52 -1.45
C TYR A 424 30.74 -8.31 -1.98
N SER A 425 30.10 -7.55 -2.84
CA SER A 425 30.49 -6.17 -3.18
C SER A 425 29.25 -5.32 -3.46
N LYS A 426 29.20 -4.12 -2.91
CA LYS A 426 28.15 -3.15 -3.21
C LYS A 426 28.15 -2.72 -4.69
N GLY A 427 29.30 -2.68 -5.33
CA GLY A 427 29.48 -2.43 -6.76
C GLY A 427 29.16 -1.02 -7.24
N SER A 428 28.14 -0.38 -6.70
CA SER A 428 27.79 1.03 -6.97
C SER A 428 27.04 1.63 -5.78
N HIS A 429 26.96 2.96 -5.73
CA HIS A 429 25.98 3.64 -4.90
C HIS A 429 24.57 3.41 -5.45
N LEU A 430 23.54 3.53 -4.58
CA LEU A 430 22.16 3.35 -5.00
C LEU A 430 21.76 4.30 -6.15
N PHE A 431 22.15 5.58 -6.07
CA PHE A 431 21.79 6.61 -7.06
C PHE A 431 22.91 7.62 -7.39
N MET A 432 23.94 7.76 -6.54
CA MET A 432 25.07 8.63 -6.83
C MET A 432 26.11 7.95 -7.73
N ASP A 433 26.96 8.73 -8.36
CA ASP A 433 28.00 8.21 -9.25
C ASP A 433 29.14 7.50 -8.51
N LYS A 434 29.21 7.65 -7.18
CA LYS A 434 30.25 7.08 -6.30
C LYS A 434 29.75 6.89 -4.88
N GLU A 435 30.37 5.96 -4.14
CA GLU A 435 30.13 5.74 -2.71
C GLU A 435 30.88 6.76 -1.84
N GLU A 436 32.16 6.94 -2.09
CA GLU A 436 33.02 7.79 -1.30
C GLU A 436 33.12 9.20 -1.90
N GLN A 437 32.83 10.21 -1.09
CA GLN A 437 32.77 11.62 -1.55
C GLN A 437 34.02 12.09 -2.30
N LEU A 438 35.23 11.66 -1.86
CA LEU A 438 36.51 12.06 -2.42
C LEU A 438 37.01 11.13 -3.54
N ALA A 439 36.29 10.02 -3.82
CA ALA A 439 36.66 9.09 -4.86
C ALA A 439 36.25 9.59 -6.25
N LYS A 440 36.76 8.92 -7.28
CA LYS A 440 36.28 9.08 -8.66
C LYS A 440 34.98 8.30 -8.85
N GLU A 441 34.24 8.58 -9.92
CA GLU A 441 33.10 7.77 -10.35
C GLU A 441 33.46 6.28 -10.42
N LYS A 442 32.50 5.42 -10.10
CA LYS A 442 32.63 3.95 -10.15
C LYS A 442 33.67 3.39 -9.17
N ASP A 443 33.82 4.02 -8.02
CA ASP A 443 34.83 3.68 -7.01
C ASP A 443 34.70 2.23 -6.45
N ARG A 444 33.56 1.57 -6.59
CA ARG A 444 33.32 0.16 -6.17
C ARG A 444 33.30 -0.85 -7.31
N LEU A 445 33.35 -0.42 -8.56
CA LEU A 445 33.21 -1.31 -9.72
C LEU A 445 34.35 -2.36 -9.81
N SER A 446 35.58 -1.97 -9.50
CA SER A 446 36.73 -2.90 -9.55
C SER A 446 36.60 -4.04 -8.55
N GLU A 447 36.06 -3.79 -7.35
CA GLU A 447 35.80 -4.82 -6.37
C GLU A 447 34.67 -5.75 -6.83
N ALA A 448 33.58 -5.21 -7.39
CA ALA A 448 32.50 -6.00 -7.98
C ALA A 448 33.01 -6.94 -9.09
N MET A 449 33.91 -6.44 -9.94
CA MET A 449 34.50 -7.26 -10.99
C MET A 449 35.39 -8.37 -10.44
N ALA A 450 36.14 -8.11 -9.35
CA ALA A 450 36.92 -9.15 -8.69
C ALA A 450 35.98 -10.22 -8.06
N VAL A 451 34.91 -9.81 -7.37
CA VAL A 451 33.90 -10.76 -6.86
C VAL A 451 33.31 -11.59 -7.98
N ALA A 452 32.94 -10.96 -9.11
CA ALA A 452 32.40 -11.66 -10.25
C ALA A 452 33.37 -12.69 -10.86
N GLU A 453 34.67 -12.34 -10.96
CA GLU A 453 35.71 -13.23 -11.51
C GLU A 453 35.83 -14.52 -10.67
N TYR A 454 35.81 -14.41 -9.34
CA TYR A 454 35.99 -15.54 -8.43
C TYR A 454 34.71 -16.31 -8.11
N SER A 455 33.57 -15.93 -8.66
CA SER A 455 32.28 -16.58 -8.39
C SER A 455 31.91 -17.62 -9.45
N ASP A 456 31.23 -18.68 -9.04
CA ASP A 456 30.62 -19.66 -9.94
C ASP A 456 29.28 -19.13 -10.50
N VAL A 457 28.52 -18.40 -9.68
CA VAL A 457 27.27 -17.74 -10.02
C VAL A 457 27.17 -16.39 -9.32
N ILE A 458 26.54 -15.42 -9.97
CA ILE A 458 26.36 -14.06 -9.46
C ILE A 458 24.88 -13.79 -9.21
N VAL A 459 24.54 -13.30 -8.00
CA VAL A 459 23.25 -12.72 -7.69
C VAL A 459 23.43 -11.20 -7.67
N LEU A 460 22.93 -10.53 -8.70
CA LEU A 460 23.04 -9.09 -8.90
C LEU A 460 21.79 -8.39 -8.38
N CYS A 461 21.89 -7.71 -7.25
CA CYS A 461 20.79 -7.02 -6.56
C CYS A 461 20.79 -5.53 -6.91
N VAL A 462 19.87 -5.11 -7.74
CA VAL A 462 19.72 -3.73 -8.21
C VAL A 462 18.30 -3.24 -7.92
N GLY A 463 18.09 -1.93 -7.94
CA GLY A 463 16.76 -1.38 -7.71
C GLY A 463 16.76 0.01 -7.13
N LEU A 464 15.68 0.29 -6.43
CA LEU A 464 15.41 1.56 -5.77
C LEU A 464 15.16 1.31 -4.28
N ASP A 465 14.77 2.35 -3.58
CA ASP A 465 14.16 2.33 -2.25
C ASP A 465 13.24 3.55 -2.07
N GLU A 466 12.64 3.71 -0.91
CA GLU A 466 11.71 4.81 -0.59
C GLU A 466 12.30 6.22 -0.75
N THR A 467 13.63 6.36 -0.87
CA THR A 467 14.29 7.64 -1.10
C THR A 467 14.30 8.05 -2.57
N LEU A 468 13.95 7.13 -3.47
CA LEU A 468 13.92 7.34 -4.92
C LEU A 468 12.52 7.24 -5.50
N GLU A 469 11.65 6.41 -4.93
CA GLU A 469 10.23 6.37 -5.26
C GLU A 469 9.41 6.36 -3.96
N GLY A 470 8.51 7.34 -3.81
CA GLY A 470 7.75 7.53 -2.58
C GLY A 470 6.82 8.72 -2.63
N GLU A 471 6.43 9.21 -1.48
CA GLU A 471 5.54 10.35 -1.33
C GLU A 471 6.32 11.66 -1.35
N GLN A 472 5.78 12.68 -2.01
CA GLN A 472 6.37 14.03 -2.00
C GLN A 472 6.52 14.56 -0.57
N GLY A 473 7.71 15.04 -0.24
CA GLY A 473 8.01 15.69 1.04
C GLY A 473 8.39 14.71 2.15
N ASP A 474 8.44 13.40 1.88
CA ASP A 474 8.97 12.43 2.84
C ASP A 474 10.48 12.64 3.04
N THR A 475 10.91 12.45 4.28
CA THR A 475 12.32 12.61 4.65
C THR A 475 13.18 11.58 3.89
N GLY A 476 14.22 12.04 3.23
CA GLY A 476 15.14 11.21 2.47
C GLY A 476 14.78 11.00 1.01
N ASN A 477 13.63 11.52 0.55
CA ASN A 477 13.27 11.49 -0.86
C ASN A 477 14.24 12.37 -1.67
N ARG A 478 15.00 11.76 -2.58
CA ARG A 478 16.06 12.40 -3.35
C ARG A 478 15.59 13.63 -4.12
N ASP A 479 14.48 13.49 -4.83
CA ASP A 479 14.01 14.51 -5.76
C ASP A 479 12.88 15.37 -5.16
N ALA A 480 12.56 15.15 -3.87
CA ALA A 480 11.50 15.81 -3.11
C ALA A 480 10.08 15.66 -3.70
N SER A 481 9.96 15.14 -4.93
CA SER A 481 8.69 14.87 -5.60
C SER A 481 8.20 13.43 -5.40
N GLY A 482 9.12 12.49 -5.17
CA GLY A 482 8.83 11.07 -5.02
C GLY A 482 8.66 10.30 -6.33
N ASP A 483 8.35 10.97 -7.41
CA ASP A 483 8.19 10.36 -8.73
C ASP A 483 9.52 10.08 -9.41
N LYS A 484 9.55 9.07 -10.27
CA LYS A 484 10.65 8.82 -11.21
C LYS A 484 10.47 9.67 -12.47
N GLU A 485 11.59 10.11 -13.05
CA GLU A 485 11.58 10.84 -14.32
C GLU A 485 11.38 9.89 -15.51
N ASP A 486 11.97 8.69 -15.43
CA ASP A 486 11.94 7.66 -16.46
C ASP A 486 11.84 6.24 -15.87
N LEU A 487 12.09 5.22 -16.67
CA LEU A 487 12.06 3.81 -16.26
C LEU A 487 13.46 3.22 -16.10
N GLU A 488 14.51 4.04 -16.20
CA GLU A 488 15.88 3.58 -16.16
C GLU A 488 16.41 3.49 -14.72
N PHE A 489 17.32 2.54 -14.51
CA PHE A 489 18.08 2.50 -13.26
C PHE A 489 19.02 3.72 -13.15
N PRO A 490 19.36 4.15 -11.94
CA PRO A 490 20.40 5.15 -11.75
C PRO A 490 21.70 4.79 -12.49
N LYS A 491 22.39 5.80 -13.05
CA LYS A 491 23.55 5.63 -13.93
C LYS A 491 24.58 4.64 -13.40
N GLY A 492 24.95 4.73 -12.12
CA GLY A 492 25.93 3.83 -11.50
C GLY A 492 25.49 2.35 -11.54
N GLN A 493 24.19 2.10 -11.35
CA GLN A 493 23.62 0.75 -11.44
C GLN A 493 23.56 0.25 -12.89
N GLN A 494 23.23 1.10 -13.87
CA GLN A 494 23.29 0.71 -15.29
C GLN A 494 24.70 0.27 -15.71
N GLU A 495 25.72 0.99 -15.26
CA GLU A 495 27.13 0.68 -15.53
C GLU A 495 27.57 -0.61 -14.84
N LEU A 496 27.16 -0.83 -13.60
CA LEU A 496 27.37 -2.07 -12.86
C LEU A 496 26.72 -3.26 -13.58
N MET A 497 25.44 -3.13 -13.95
CA MET A 497 24.72 -4.19 -14.70
C MET A 497 25.43 -4.53 -16.00
N LYS A 498 25.82 -3.52 -16.79
CA LYS A 498 26.57 -3.74 -18.05
C LYS A 498 27.87 -4.47 -17.80
N ALA A 499 28.63 -4.11 -16.79
CA ALA A 499 29.92 -4.73 -16.48
C ALA A 499 29.74 -6.18 -16.05
N VAL A 500 28.85 -6.46 -15.09
CA VAL A 500 28.62 -7.79 -14.53
C VAL A 500 28.03 -8.74 -15.59
N LEU A 501 27.03 -8.30 -16.35
CA LEU A 501 26.40 -9.11 -17.41
C LEU A 501 27.33 -9.43 -18.61
N ASN A 502 28.45 -8.72 -18.75
CA ASN A 502 29.44 -9.00 -19.77
C ASN A 502 30.63 -9.85 -19.28
N THR A 503 30.62 -10.37 -18.05
CA THR A 503 31.67 -11.23 -17.49
C THR A 503 31.71 -12.63 -18.11
N GLY A 504 30.59 -13.06 -18.70
CA GLY A 504 30.43 -14.44 -19.19
C GLY A 504 30.13 -15.45 -18.06
N LYS A 505 29.97 -14.99 -16.84
CA LYS A 505 29.52 -15.81 -15.69
C LYS A 505 27.99 -15.93 -15.69
N PRO A 506 27.43 -16.99 -15.13
CA PRO A 506 25.99 -17.07 -14.88
C PRO A 506 25.53 -15.95 -13.93
N VAL A 507 24.51 -15.17 -14.35
CA VAL A 507 24.00 -14.02 -13.59
C VAL A 507 22.49 -14.12 -13.38
N ILE A 508 22.08 -14.00 -12.12
CA ILE A 508 20.70 -13.85 -11.69
C ILE A 508 20.50 -12.38 -11.28
N VAL A 509 19.64 -11.66 -11.99
CA VAL A 509 19.30 -10.27 -11.65
C VAL A 509 18.09 -10.26 -10.72
N CYS A 510 18.25 -9.68 -9.52
CA CYS A 510 17.18 -9.46 -8.55
C CYS A 510 16.86 -7.96 -8.50
N ASN A 511 15.67 -7.59 -8.98
CA ASN A 511 15.21 -6.21 -9.01
C ASN A 511 14.37 -5.89 -7.76
N PHE A 512 14.83 -4.93 -6.97
CA PHE A 512 14.16 -4.42 -5.76
C PHE A 512 13.56 -3.04 -6.07
N THR A 513 12.35 -3.02 -6.61
CA THR A 513 11.63 -1.78 -6.94
C THR A 513 10.14 -1.94 -6.68
N GLY A 514 9.48 -0.87 -6.28
CA GLY A 514 8.03 -0.86 -6.10
C GLY A 514 7.23 -0.62 -7.40
N SER A 515 7.92 -0.51 -8.53
CA SER A 515 7.33 -0.16 -9.82
C SER A 515 8.04 -0.85 -10.98
N ALA A 516 7.45 -0.78 -12.18
CA ALA A 516 8.09 -1.28 -13.38
C ALA A 516 9.32 -0.44 -13.75
N MET A 517 10.43 -1.14 -14.09
CA MET A 517 11.68 -0.58 -14.58
C MET A 517 12.00 -1.16 -15.96
N ASN A 518 12.90 -0.51 -16.70
CA ASN A 518 13.44 -1.05 -17.94
C ASN A 518 14.42 -2.19 -17.64
N LEU A 519 13.96 -3.43 -17.76
CA LEU A 519 14.75 -4.65 -17.56
C LEU A 519 15.26 -5.25 -18.88
N SER A 520 15.21 -4.53 -20.00
CA SER A 520 15.56 -5.06 -21.33
C SER A 520 16.97 -5.64 -21.39
N LEU A 521 17.96 -4.99 -20.74
CA LEU A 521 19.32 -5.50 -20.68
C LEU A 521 19.43 -6.80 -19.88
N ALA A 522 18.69 -6.90 -18.76
CA ALA A 522 18.63 -8.11 -17.94
C ALA A 522 17.91 -9.24 -18.70
N GLU A 523 16.80 -8.93 -19.39
CA GLU A 523 16.09 -9.88 -20.22
C GLU A 523 16.99 -10.45 -21.35
N GLU A 524 17.80 -9.61 -21.98
CA GLU A 524 18.71 -10.03 -23.03
C GLU A 524 19.83 -10.94 -22.50
N LYS A 525 20.50 -10.56 -21.39
CA LYS A 525 21.80 -11.12 -21.00
C LYS A 525 21.82 -11.97 -19.73
N ALA A 526 20.90 -11.78 -18.80
CA ALA A 526 20.88 -12.54 -17.56
C ALA A 526 20.36 -13.96 -17.78
N ASP A 527 20.81 -14.92 -16.97
CA ASP A 527 20.30 -16.29 -16.96
C ASP A 527 18.96 -16.42 -16.24
N ALA A 528 18.73 -15.59 -15.23
CA ALA A 528 17.44 -15.44 -14.58
C ALA A 528 17.18 -13.98 -14.17
N VAL A 529 15.91 -13.59 -14.12
CA VAL A 529 15.45 -12.27 -13.67
C VAL A 529 14.33 -12.44 -12.67
N ILE A 530 14.47 -11.82 -11.53
CA ILE A 530 13.52 -11.86 -10.41
C ILE A 530 13.07 -10.44 -10.08
N GLN A 531 11.76 -10.23 -9.93
CA GLN A 531 11.17 -9.02 -9.36
C GLN A 531 10.86 -9.30 -7.88
N ALA A 532 11.58 -8.67 -6.98
CA ALA A 532 11.46 -8.88 -5.55
C ALA A 532 10.53 -7.86 -4.87
N TRP A 533 10.20 -6.75 -5.52
CA TRP A 533 9.45 -5.62 -4.97
C TRP A 533 10.18 -5.00 -3.76
N TYR A 534 9.45 -4.56 -2.74
CA TYR A 534 9.90 -4.30 -1.37
C TYR A 534 9.34 -5.43 -0.50
N PRO A 535 10.12 -6.52 -0.29
CA PRO A 535 9.55 -7.80 0.13
C PRO A 535 9.36 -7.96 1.65
N GLY A 536 9.39 -6.86 2.42
CA GLY A 536 9.25 -6.90 3.87
C GLY A 536 10.49 -7.40 4.62
N ALA A 537 10.41 -7.38 5.94
CA ALA A 537 11.55 -7.71 6.81
C ALA A 537 12.13 -9.13 6.60
N ARG A 538 11.36 -10.04 6.03
CA ARG A 538 11.74 -11.44 5.75
C ARG A 538 12.16 -11.69 4.30
N GLY A 539 12.22 -10.65 3.48
CA GLY A 539 12.42 -10.74 2.03
C GLY A 539 13.69 -11.47 1.60
N GLY A 540 14.81 -11.25 2.27
CA GLY A 540 16.06 -11.93 1.93
C GLY A 540 16.02 -13.44 2.15
N ARG A 541 15.35 -13.91 3.20
CA ARG A 541 15.13 -15.34 3.42
C ARG A 541 14.19 -15.94 2.37
N ALA A 542 13.13 -15.23 2.00
CA ALA A 542 12.22 -15.66 0.95
C ALA A 542 12.95 -15.78 -0.40
N LEU A 543 13.75 -14.78 -0.76
CA LEU A 543 14.58 -14.81 -1.96
C LEU A 543 15.54 -16.01 -1.95
N ALA A 544 16.25 -16.24 -0.85
CA ALA A 544 17.17 -17.38 -0.75
C ALA A 544 16.46 -18.73 -0.93
N LYS A 545 15.30 -18.93 -0.31
CA LYS A 545 14.50 -20.15 -0.48
C LYS A 545 14.07 -20.38 -1.95
N ILE A 546 13.73 -19.31 -2.65
CA ILE A 546 13.42 -19.36 -4.08
C ILE A 546 14.68 -19.69 -4.87
N LEU A 547 15.79 -19.00 -4.66
CA LEU A 547 17.03 -19.24 -5.39
C LEU A 547 17.48 -20.70 -5.31
N PHE A 548 17.35 -21.33 -4.15
CA PHE A 548 17.77 -22.72 -3.92
C PHE A 548 16.65 -23.77 -4.08
N GLY A 549 15.45 -23.36 -4.49
CA GLY A 549 14.36 -24.27 -4.83
C GLY A 549 13.62 -24.90 -3.64
N GLU A 550 13.79 -24.38 -2.40
CA GLU A 550 12.95 -24.80 -1.27
C GLU A 550 11.50 -24.35 -1.48
N VAL A 551 11.31 -23.20 -2.13
CA VAL A 551 10.02 -22.67 -2.53
C VAL A 551 10.05 -22.40 -4.03
N SER A 552 9.01 -22.84 -4.73
CA SER A 552 8.81 -22.49 -6.14
C SER A 552 8.18 -21.09 -6.23
N PRO A 553 8.73 -20.16 -7.03
CA PRO A 553 8.09 -18.85 -7.22
C PRO A 553 6.69 -19.00 -7.79
N CYS A 554 5.74 -18.23 -7.27
CA CYS A 554 4.35 -18.27 -7.70
C CYS A 554 3.77 -16.88 -7.98
N GLY A 555 4.48 -15.82 -7.62
CA GLY A 555 4.05 -14.44 -7.84
C GLY A 555 3.76 -14.13 -9.31
N LYS A 556 2.83 -13.19 -9.53
CA LYS A 556 2.42 -12.69 -10.85
C LYS A 556 2.42 -11.16 -10.86
N LEU A 557 2.85 -10.55 -11.95
CA LEU A 557 2.92 -9.10 -12.06
C LEU A 557 1.53 -8.44 -11.92
N PRO A 558 1.31 -7.56 -10.95
CA PRO A 558 0.09 -6.76 -10.83
C PRO A 558 0.10 -5.49 -11.70
N VAL A 559 1.18 -5.28 -12.45
CA VAL A 559 1.39 -4.14 -13.38
C VAL A 559 2.11 -4.60 -14.63
N THR A 560 1.91 -3.87 -15.71
CA THR A 560 2.64 -4.05 -16.98
C THR A 560 4.05 -3.47 -16.85
N PHE A 561 5.06 -4.21 -17.31
CA PHE A 561 6.44 -3.75 -17.46
C PHE A 561 6.68 -3.30 -18.90
N TYR A 562 6.97 -2.03 -19.08
CA TYR A 562 7.18 -1.40 -20.39
C TYR A 562 8.64 -1.54 -20.84
N LYS A 563 8.87 -1.53 -22.16
CA LYS A 563 10.23 -1.55 -22.75
C LYS A 563 10.91 -0.20 -22.63
N SER A 564 10.14 0.87 -22.74
CA SER A 564 10.64 2.25 -22.62
C SER A 564 9.51 3.21 -22.26
N LEU A 565 9.89 4.43 -21.85
CA LEU A 565 8.96 5.52 -21.58
C LEU A 565 8.15 5.95 -22.82
N GLU A 566 8.65 5.70 -24.04
CA GLU A 566 7.99 6.02 -25.30
C GLU A 566 6.67 5.28 -25.50
N GLN A 567 6.47 4.14 -24.81
CA GLN A 567 5.22 3.39 -24.83
C GLN A 567 4.11 4.05 -24.00
N LEU A 568 4.43 5.07 -23.21
CA LEU A 568 3.50 5.72 -22.29
C LEU A 568 3.06 7.10 -22.79
N PRO A 569 1.78 7.45 -22.65
CA PRO A 569 1.28 8.82 -22.84
C PRO A 569 1.92 9.80 -21.84
N ALA A 570 1.66 11.12 -22.06
CA ALA A 570 2.05 12.15 -21.10
C ALA A 570 1.54 11.82 -19.68
N TYR A 571 2.36 12.08 -18.67
CA TYR A 571 2.04 11.67 -17.30
C TYR A 571 0.77 12.32 -16.77
N GLU A 572 0.51 13.57 -17.14
CA GLU A 572 -0.66 14.35 -16.75
C GLU A 572 -1.96 13.95 -17.48
N ASP A 573 -1.86 13.14 -18.55
CA ASP A 573 -3.03 12.63 -19.24
C ASP A 573 -3.68 11.50 -18.45
N TYR A 574 -4.85 11.77 -17.88
CA TYR A 574 -5.63 10.81 -17.08
C TYR A 574 -6.61 9.98 -17.91
N SER A 575 -6.60 10.11 -19.24
CA SER A 575 -7.27 9.11 -20.09
C SER A 575 -6.53 7.78 -19.98
N MET A 576 -7.26 6.68 -20.02
CA MET A 576 -6.64 5.35 -19.95
C MET A 576 -6.10 4.88 -21.31
N LYS A 577 -6.29 5.66 -22.38
CA LYS A 577 -5.83 5.31 -23.72
C LYS A 577 -4.30 5.10 -23.74
N GLY A 578 -3.86 3.95 -24.25
CA GLY A 578 -2.44 3.61 -24.37
C GLY A 578 -1.76 3.24 -23.04
N ARG A 579 -2.52 3.00 -21.96
CA ARG A 579 -2.00 2.65 -20.63
C ARG A 579 -2.44 1.27 -20.20
N THR A 580 -1.64 0.65 -19.36
CA THR A 580 -1.91 -0.65 -18.72
C THR A 580 -2.16 -1.78 -19.74
N TYR A 581 -2.26 -3.02 -19.28
CA TYR A 581 -2.57 -4.16 -20.16
C TYR A 581 -3.89 -4.00 -20.92
N ARG A 582 -4.83 -3.17 -20.40
CA ARG A 582 -6.16 -3.02 -20.99
C ARG A 582 -6.16 -2.19 -22.28
N TYR A 583 -5.24 -1.25 -22.42
CA TYR A 583 -5.29 -0.25 -23.51
C TYR A 583 -3.95 -0.03 -24.22
N LEU A 584 -2.87 -0.69 -23.76
CA LEU A 584 -1.59 -0.70 -24.46
C LEU A 584 -1.75 -1.44 -25.81
N THR A 585 -1.26 -0.84 -26.89
CA THR A 585 -1.34 -1.43 -28.24
C THR A 585 -0.05 -2.09 -28.68
N GLU A 586 1.04 -1.79 -28.02
CA GLU A 586 2.36 -2.34 -28.27
C GLU A 586 2.65 -3.50 -27.31
N GLU A 587 3.55 -4.39 -27.70
CA GLU A 587 3.99 -5.50 -26.85
C GLU A 587 4.87 -4.97 -25.70
N PRO A 588 4.50 -5.19 -24.43
CA PRO A 588 5.32 -4.81 -23.30
C PRO A 588 6.56 -5.67 -23.16
N LEU A 589 7.45 -5.34 -22.24
CA LEU A 589 8.56 -6.22 -21.86
C LEU A 589 8.03 -7.47 -21.13
N TYR A 590 7.19 -7.24 -20.09
CA TYR A 590 6.43 -8.31 -19.43
C TYR A 590 4.99 -7.86 -19.25
N PRO A 591 4.01 -8.68 -19.65
CA PRO A 591 2.59 -8.30 -19.51
C PRO A 591 2.10 -8.45 -18.08
N PHE A 592 1.02 -7.73 -17.73
CA PHE A 592 0.24 -7.95 -16.53
C PHE A 592 -0.11 -9.45 -16.36
N GLY A 593 0.00 -9.95 -15.13
CA GLY A 593 -0.26 -11.37 -14.82
C GLY A 593 0.90 -12.31 -15.16
N TYR A 594 2.01 -11.80 -15.70
CA TYR A 594 3.17 -12.62 -16.03
C TYR A 594 3.94 -13.05 -14.77
N GLY A 595 4.49 -14.25 -14.83
CA GLY A 595 5.36 -14.82 -13.81
C GLY A 595 5.56 -16.31 -14.07
N LEU A 596 6.79 -16.79 -13.90
CA LEU A 596 7.19 -18.18 -14.08
C LEU A 596 7.16 -18.94 -12.74
N THR A 597 7.21 -20.25 -12.83
CA THR A 597 7.35 -21.19 -11.71
C THR A 597 8.32 -22.30 -12.10
N TYR A 598 8.84 -23.04 -11.13
CA TYR A 598 9.76 -24.16 -11.43
C TYR A 598 9.06 -25.38 -12.01
N GLY A 599 7.75 -25.48 -11.85
CA GLY A 599 6.96 -26.56 -12.43
C GLY A 599 6.24 -26.15 -13.72
N ASP A 600 5.89 -27.12 -14.54
CA ASP A 600 5.01 -26.90 -15.69
C ASP A 600 3.56 -26.78 -15.22
N VAL A 601 3.00 -25.60 -15.28
CA VAL A 601 1.58 -25.36 -15.00
C VAL A 601 0.82 -25.38 -16.33
N GLN A 602 0.04 -26.42 -16.57
CA GLN A 602 -0.88 -26.48 -17.70
C GLN A 602 -2.26 -25.96 -17.26
N VAL A 603 -2.67 -24.85 -17.84
CA VAL A 603 -4.04 -24.34 -17.67
C VAL A 603 -4.94 -25.12 -18.62
N CYS A 604 -5.62 -26.16 -18.12
CA CYS A 604 -6.68 -26.83 -18.84
C CYS A 604 -7.93 -25.93 -18.88
N LEU A 605 -8.71 -26.04 -19.97
CA LEU A 605 -9.99 -25.35 -20.15
C LEU A 605 -10.84 -25.45 -18.87
N LEU A 606 -11.13 -24.30 -18.24
CA LEU A 606 -12.16 -24.23 -17.24
C LEU A 606 -13.50 -24.45 -17.96
N TYR A 607 -14.10 -25.62 -17.76
CA TYR A 607 -15.50 -25.83 -18.12
C TYR A 607 -16.33 -24.93 -17.20
N THR A 608 -16.73 -23.76 -17.67
CA THR A 608 -17.86 -23.07 -17.06
C THR A 608 -19.05 -24.03 -17.10
N SER A 609 -19.81 -24.14 -16.00
CA SER A 609 -21.03 -24.98 -15.97
C SER A 609 -21.87 -24.64 -17.22
N PRO A 610 -22.36 -25.66 -17.93
CA PRO A 610 -23.06 -25.43 -19.18
C PRO A 610 -24.20 -24.46 -18.97
N SER A 611 -24.29 -23.46 -19.87
CA SER A 611 -25.38 -22.50 -19.87
C SER A 611 -26.71 -23.23 -19.84
N PRO A 612 -27.78 -22.66 -19.27
CA PRO A 612 -29.12 -23.28 -19.33
C PRO A 612 -29.57 -23.64 -20.75
N ARG A 613 -29.00 -23.03 -21.79
CA ARG A 613 -29.23 -23.33 -23.20
C ARG A 613 -28.55 -24.64 -23.64
N ASP A 614 -27.46 -25.05 -23.00
CA ASP A 614 -26.75 -26.28 -23.35
C ASP A 614 -27.42 -27.53 -22.75
N ARG A 615 -28.25 -27.36 -21.70
CA ARG A 615 -29.06 -28.44 -21.11
C ARG A 615 -30.29 -28.83 -21.95
N GLN A 616 -30.65 -28.05 -22.95
CA GLN A 616 -31.80 -28.37 -23.84
C GLN A 616 -31.40 -29.19 -25.06
N LYS A 617 -30.11 -29.53 -25.24
CA LYS A 617 -29.62 -30.30 -26.39
C LYS A 617 -29.10 -31.70 -26.06
N SER A 618 -29.26 -32.17 -24.82
CA SER A 618 -28.89 -33.51 -24.40
C SER A 618 -30.17 -34.35 -24.11
#